data_047b04d17cebbfd67770655326f59e05
#
_entry.id   047b04d17cebbfd67770655326f59e05
#
_cell.length_a   1.000
_cell.length_b   1.000
_cell.length_c   1.000
_cell.angle_alpha   90.00
_cell.angle_beta   90.00
_cell.angle_gamma   90.00
#
_symmetry.space_group_name_H-M   'P 1'
#
loop_
_entity.id
_entity.type
_entity.pdbx_description
1 polymer ?
#
loop_
_entity_poly.entity_id
_entity_poly.type
_entity_poly.pdbx_seq_one_letter_code
_entity_poly.pdbx_strand_id
1 'polypeptide(L)'
;FKAPDLKALAADQWAGGCLADKADGKAPHFGFTAPDRAALRAFATTDRQSLHRHDPKEFAQRQMRVLNCNECHGKLEGFSDLTHVGLKLKPEWMTGQLDGSLKQRARPWLNHRMPAFPARAKDLAAGLAMGHGHAPVTPVEKGPVNAQLAETGRALVGVDGGFSCVACHGVKNRDPLQVFEAQGVNFSRVDERLHSEYFLRWMLDPLRVDPQTRMPDYFDDDARS
;
A
#
# COMPACT_ATOMS: atom_id res chain seq x y z
N PHE A 1 37.05 16.92 -4.68
CA PHE A 1 36.28 18.13 -4.30
C PHE A 1 35.77 17.94 -2.86
N LYS A 2 36.16 18.84 -1.94
CA LYS A 2 35.69 18.79 -0.56
C LYS A 2 34.71 19.96 -0.36
N ALA A 3 33.43 19.65 -0.35
CA ALA A 3 32.41 20.65 -0.08
C ALA A 3 32.47 21.08 1.40
N PRO A 4 32.25 22.36 1.73
CA PRO A 4 32.14 22.81 3.12
C PRO A 4 30.88 22.19 3.77
N ASP A 5 30.93 22.02 5.09
CA ASP A 5 29.74 21.66 5.86
C ASP A 5 28.74 22.82 5.84
N LEU A 6 27.48 22.55 5.54
CA LEU A 6 26.42 23.56 5.52
C LEU A 6 26.29 24.33 6.83
N LYS A 7 26.60 23.70 7.99
CA LYS A 7 26.62 24.39 9.30
C LYS A 7 27.75 25.40 9.44
N ALA A 8 28.84 25.21 8.71
CA ALA A 8 30.01 26.05 8.75
C ALA A 8 29.97 27.23 7.77
N LEU A 9 28.93 27.30 6.91
CA LEU A 9 28.81 28.40 5.95
C LEU A 9 28.51 29.72 6.64
N ALA A 10 29.35 30.70 6.39
CA ALA A 10 29.12 32.08 6.80
C ALA A 10 27.91 32.67 6.02
N ALA A 11 27.32 33.75 6.54
CA ALA A 11 26.09 34.31 5.99
C ALA A 11 26.20 34.71 4.50
N ASP A 12 27.35 35.20 4.08
CA ASP A 12 27.67 35.62 2.72
C ASP A 12 27.86 34.42 1.76
N GLN A 13 28.31 33.27 2.27
CA GLN A 13 28.55 32.07 1.48
C GLN A 13 27.25 31.37 1.04
N TRP A 14 26.12 31.72 1.66
CA TRP A 14 24.80 31.20 1.26
C TRP A 14 24.28 31.78 -0.06
N ALA A 15 24.95 32.81 -0.60
CA ALA A 15 24.60 33.41 -1.89
C ALA A 15 25.51 32.94 -3.04
N GLY A 16 26.44 32.01 -2.78
CA GLY A 16 27.42 31.56 -3.76
C GLY A 16 27.30 30.08 -4.15
N GLY A 17 28.06 29.69 -5.15
CA GLY A 17 28.14 28.31 -5.62
C GLY A 17 26.80 27.74 -6.06
N CYS A 18 26.48 26.52 -5.64
CA CYS A 18 25.21 25.86 -5.99
C CYS A 18 23.96 26.50 -5.33
N LEU A 19 24.15 27.43 -4.39
CA LEU A 19 23.07 28.14 -3.69
C LEU A 19 22.82 29.53 -4.31
N ALA A 20 23.63 29.96 -5.28
CA ALA A 20 23.54 31.25 -5.93
C ALA A 20 22.21 31.45 -6.65
N ASP A 21 21.77 32.70 -6.75
CA ASP A 21 20.57 33.09 -7.52
C ASP A 21 20.74 32.89 -9.04
N LYS A 22 21.97 32.98 -9.51
CA LYS A 22 22.36 32.81 -10.90
C LYS A 22 23.52 31.82 -10.97
N ALA A 23 23.67 31.20 -12.13
CA ALA A 23 24.80 30.31 -12.38
C ALA A 23 26.13 31.00 -12.02
N ASP A 24 26.90 30.39 -11.13
CA ASP A 24 28.17 30.89 -10.64
C ASP A 24 29.30 29.89 -10.98
N GLY A 25 30.06 30.21 -11.99
CA GLY A 25 31.18 29.42 -12.43
C GLY A 25 30.80 27.99 -12.86
N LYS A 26 31.50 26.98 -12.30
CA LYS A 26 31.30 25.56 -12.60
C LYS A 26 30.36 24.85 -11.62
N ALA A 27 29.80 25.58 -10.65
CA ALA A 27 28.89 25.01 -9.68
C ALA A 27 27.54 24.66 -10.33
N PRO A 28 26.91 23.53 -9.95
CA PRO A 28 25.55 23.24 -10.40
C PRO A 28 24.59 24.35 -9.97
N HIS A 29 23.71 24.77 -10.87
CA HIS A 29 22.68 25.75 -10.57
C HIS A 29 21.32 25.06 -10.44
N PHE A 30 20.72 25.10 -9.24
CA PHE A 30 19.46 24.39 -8.94
C PHE A 30 18.21 25.28 -9.04
N GLY A 31 18.37 26.58 -9.35
CA GLY A 31 17.24 27.49 -9.50
C GLY A 31 16.45 27.73 -8.22
N PHE A 32 17.09 27.62 -7.05
CA PHE A 32 16.41 27.82 -5.76
C PHE A 32 15.79 29.21 -5.64
N THR A 33 14.54 29.25 -5.23
CA THR A 33 13.83 30.47 -4.87
C THR A 33 14.29 31.00 -3.49
N ALA A 34 13.91 32.21 -3.13
CA ALA A 34 14.21 32.75 -1.80
C ALA A 34 13.58 31.89 -0.67
N PRO A 35 12.33 31.38 -0.78
CA PRO A 35 11.78 30.42 0.17
C PRO A 35 12.58 29.11 0.27
N ASP A 36 13.06 28.55 -0.86
CA ASP A 36 13.85 27.31 -0.85
C ASP A 36 15.16 27.50 -0.09
N ARG A 37 15.85 28.62 -0.33
CA ARG A 37 17.08 28.97 0.41
C ARG A 37 16.84 29.21 1.90
N ALA A 38 15.70 29.82 2.25
CA ALA A 38 15.31 30.00 3.65
C ALA A 38 15.06 28.65 4.32
N ALA A 39 14.39 27.72 3.63
CA ALA A 39 14.17 26.38 4.13
C ALA A 39 15.48 25.59 4.31
N LEU A 40 16.42 25.70 3.35
CA LEU A 40 17.75 25.08 3.47
C LEU A 40 18.56 25.65 4.66
N ARG A 41 18.50 26.96 4.91
CA ARG A 41 19.13 27.57 6.07
C ARG A 41 18.51 27.05 7.37
N ALA A 42 17.21 27.06 7.47
CA ALA A 42 16.49 26.54 8.64
C ALA A 42 16.88 25.06 8.90
N PHE A 43 16.90 24.24 7.86
CA PHE A 43 17.34 22.86 7.94
C PHE A 43 18.80 22.72 8.41
N ALA A 44 19.72 23.55 7.90
CA ALA A 44 21.14 23.50 8.26
C ALA A 44 21.39 23.82 9.75
N THR A 45 20.50 24.58 10.39
CA THR A 45 20.59 24.93 11.82
C THR A 45 19.93 23.89 12.74
N THR A 46 19.14 22.94 12.19
CA THR A 46 18.48 21.90 12.97
C THR A 46 19.42 20.75 13.30
N ASP A 47 19.00 19.90 14.24
CA ASP A 47 19.63 18.61 14.46
C ASP A 47 19.36 17.69 13.28
N ARG A 48 20.41 17.35 12.53
CA ARG A 48 20.34 16.46 11.35
C ARG A 48 20.35 14.98 11.70
N GLN A 49 20.35 14.61 12.97
CA GLN A 49 20.26 13.21 13.39
C GLN A 49 18.99 12.54 12.85
N SER A 50 17.91 13.31 12.68
CA SER A 50 16.68 12.84 12.05
C SER A 50 16.87 12.28 10.64
N LEU A 51 17.92 12.71 9.91
CA LEU A 51 18.26 12.15 8.59
C LEU A 51 18.77 10.70 8.65
N HIS A 52 19.26 10.28 9.81
CA HIS A 52 19.80 8.93 10.03
C HIS A 52 18.75 8.00 10.62
N ARG A 53 17.59 8.52 11.03
CA ARG A 53 16.50 7.67 11.49
C ARG A 53 15.90 6.89 10.30
N HIS A 54 15.54 5.65 10.57
CA HIS A 54 14.74 4.88 9.65
C HIS A 54 13.26 5.11 9.97
N ASP A 55 12.53 5.70 9.02
CA ASP A 55 11.08 5.88 9.07
C ASP A 55 10.46 5.15 7.88
N PRO A 56 9.78 4.03 8.11
CA PRO A 56 9.20 3.22 7.02
C PRO A 56 8.17 3.99 6.19
N LYS A 57 7.40 4.91 6.80
CA LYS A 57 6.41 5.72 6.09
C LYS A 57 7.06 6.69 5.10
N GLU A 58 8.09 7.44 5.54
CA GLU A 58 8.87 8.30 4.66
C GLU A 58 9.59 7.50 3.57
N PHE A 59 10.14 6.34 3.94
CA PHE A 59 10.77 5.43 3.01
C PHE A 59 9.79 4.99 1.93
N ALA A 60 8.59 4.50 2.30
CA ALA A 60 7.58 4.08 1.35
C ALA A 60 7.17 5.21 0.40
N GLN A 61 6.93 6.43 0.89
CA GLN A 61 6.59 7.58 0.07
C GLN A 61 7.66 7.90 -0.97
N ARG A 62 8.94 7.87 -0.58
CA ARG A 62 10.05 8.11 -1.50
C ARG A 62 10.18 6.99 -2.52
N GLN A 63 10.09 5.72 -2.08
CA GLN A 63 10.24 4.58 -2.97
C GLN A 63 9.10 4.47 -3.98
N MET A 64 7.86 4.76 -3.60
CA MET A 64 6.74 4.80 -4.53
C MET A 64 6.97 5.77 -5.69
N ARG A 65 7.59 6.93 -5.41
CA ARG A 65 7.97 7.90 -6.45
C ARG A 65 9.15 7.42 -7.31
N VAL A 66 10.22 6.92 -6.66
CA VAL A 66 11.44 6.46 -7.35
C VAL A 66 11.16 5.25 -8.25
N LEU A 67 10.32 4.34 -7.79
CA LEU A 67 9.94 3.13 -8.53
C LEU A 67 8.77 3.37 -9.49
N ASN A 68 8.22 4.58 -9.55
CA ASN A 68 7.09 4.96 -10.39
C ASN A 68 5.88 4.02 -10.25
N CYS A 69 5.54 3.60 -9.04
CA CYS A 69 4.44 2.66 -8.79
C CYS A 69 3.12 3.13 -9.41
N ASN A 70 2.85 4.44 -9.37
CA ASN A 70 1.63 5.05 -9.89
C ASN A 70 1.55 5.08 -11.43
N GLU A 71 2.61 4.75 -12.16
CA GLU A 71 2.51 4.63 -13.62
C GLU A 71 1.69 3.41 -14.04
N CYS A 72 1.70 2.36 -13.22
CA CYS A 72 0.81 1.21 -13.42
C CYS A 72 -0.42 1.29 -12.51
N HIS A 73 -0.21 1.55 -11.21
CA HIS A 73 -1.29 1.58 -10.23
C HIS A 73 -2.07 2.90 -10.29
N GLY A 74 -3.33 2.83 -10.65
CA GLY A 74 -4.23 3.99 -10.81
C GLY A 74 -4.25 4.61 -12.21
N LYS A 75 -3.36 4.21 -13.12
CA LYS A 75 -3.36 4.70 -14.53
C LYS A 75 -3.72 3.63 -15.54
N LEU A 76 -3.29 2.39 -15.33
CA LEU A 76 -3.55 1.31 -16.26
C LEU A 76 -4.80 0.53 -15.86
N GLU A 77 -5.63 0.22 -16.84
CA GLU A 77 -6.80 -0.61 -16.65
C GLU A 77 -6.43 -1.99 -16.07
N GLY A 78 -7.19 -2.46 -15.11
CA GLY A 78 -6.94 -3.73 -14.42
C GLY A 78 -5.94 -3.66 -13.26
N PHE A 79 -5.28 -2.52 -13.05
CA PHE A 79 -4.40 -2.29 -11.90
C PHE A 79 -5.15 -1.56 -10.79
N SER A 80 -5.09 -2.12 -9.58
CA SER A 80 -5.71 -1.49 -8.41
C SER A 80 -4.98 -0.21 -8.06
N ASP A 81 -5.73 0.82 -7.68
CA ASP A 81 -5.21 2.02 -7.03
C ASP A 81 -4.52 1.67 -5.70
N LEU A 82 -3.49 2.41 -5.34
CA LEU A 82 -2.73 2.22 -4.10
C LEU A 82 -3.20 3.12 -2.95
N THR A 83 -4.19 3.97 -3.18
CA THR A 83 -4.67 4.95 -2.19
C THR A 83 -5.05 4.31 -0.85
N HIS A 84 -5.64 3.12 -0.90
CA HIS A 84 -6.11 2.40 0.31
C HIS A 84 -5.39 1.07 0.54
N VAL A 85 -4.25 0.87 -0.10
CA VAL A 85 -3.55 -0.43 -0.06
C VAL A 85 -3.21 -0.88 1.36
N GLY A 86 -2.73 0.04 2.20
CA GLY A 86 -2.37 -0.25 3.59
C GLY A 86 -3.57 -0.43 4.53
N LEU A 87 -4.76 0.11 4.19
CA LEU A 87 -6.01 -0.21 4.90
C LEU A 87 -6.49 -1.62 4.58
N LYS A 88 -6.24 -2.06 3.35
CA LYS A 88 -6.76 -3.32 2.81
C LYS A 88 -5.87 -4.50 3.15
N LEU A 89 -4.57 -4.37 2.92
CA LEU A 89 -3.64 -5.50 2.90
C LEU A 89 -2.76 -5.52 4.14
N LYS A 90 -2.62 -6.70 4.73
CA LYS A 90 -1.67 -6.96 5.81
C LYS A 90 -0.23 -6.76 5.33
N PRO A 91 0.68 -6.21 6.18
CA PRO A 91 2.07 -5.96 5.80
C PRO A 91 2.82 -7.20 5.32
N GLU A 92 2.56 -8.36 5.91
CA GLU A 92 3.19 -9.63 5.54
C GLU A 92 2.79 -10.04 4.11
N TRP A 93 1.51 -9.89 3.78
CA TRP A 93 1.03 -10.15 2.42
C TRP A 93 1.62 -9.16 1.42
N MET A 94 1.66 -7.88 1.76
CA MET A 94 2.29 -6.86 0.91
C MET A 94 3.76 -7.15 0.69
N THR A 95 4.49 -7.57 1.75
CA THR A 95 5.89 -7.97 1.65
C THR A 95 6.08 -9.08 0.63
N GLY A 96 5.31 -10.17 0.76
CA GLY A 96 5.40 -11.30 -0.17
C GLY A 96 5.01 -10.95 -1.61
N GLN A 97 4.08 -9.99 -1.79
CA GLN A 97 3.73 -9.47 -3.12
C GLN A 97 4.87 -8.63 -3.72
N LEU A 98 5.47 -7.78 -2.90
CA LEU A 98 6.53 -6.85 -3.30
C LEU A 98 7.88 -7.56 -3.56
N ASP A 99 8.19 -8.61 -2.83
CA ASP A 99 9.43 -9.38 -3.03
C ASP A 99 9.30 -10.50 -4.07
N GLY A 100 8.07 -10.78 -4.52
CA GLY A 100 7.78 -11.83 -5.49
C GLY A 100 7.73 -13.24 -4.91
N SER A 101 7.74 -13.40 -3.59
CA SER A 101 7.74 -14.72 -2.93
C SER A 101 6.38 -15.40 -2.87
N LEU A 102 5.27 -14.66 -3.11
CA LEU A 102 3.94 -15.24 -3.13
C LEU A 102 3.78 -16.25 -4.28
N LYS A 103 3.66 -17.52 -3.93
CA LYS A 103 3.48 -18.61 -4.90
C LYS A 103 2.10 -18.56 -5.58
N GLN A 104 1.08 -18.15 -4.83
CA GLN A 104 -0.30 -18.04 -5.32
C GLN A 104 -0.71 -16.58 -5.38
N ARG A 105 -1.19 -16.16 -6.54
CA ARG A 105 -1.69 -14.81 -6.75
C ARG A 105 -3.17 -14.74 -6.38
N ALA A 106 -3.59 -13.58 -5.85
CA ALA A 106 -5.00 -13.34 -5.55
C ALA A 106 -5.89 -13.38 -6.81
N ARG A 107 -5.33 -13.01 -7.96
CA ARG A 107 -5.98 -12.99 -9.27
C ARG A 107 -5.12 -13.73 -10.30
N PRO A 108 -5.13 -15.08 -10.32
CA PRO A 108 -4.27 -15.88 -11.18
C PRO A 108 -4.54 -15.68 -12.67
N TRP A 109 -5.77 -15.30 -13.05
CA TRP A 109 -6.18 -15.04 -14.42
C TRP A 109 -5.61 -13.77 -15.04
N LEU A 110 -5.09 -12.83 -14.22
CA LEU A 110 -4.42 -11.64 -14.75
C LEU A 110 -3.02 -11.99 -15.26
N ASN A 111 -2.75 -11.63 -16.51
CA ASN A 111 -1.46 -11.87 -17.15
C ASN A 111 -0.36 -10.91 -16.70
N HIS A 112 -0.74 -9.75 -16.18
CA HIS A 112 0.19 -8.72 -15.71
C HIS A 112 1.03 -9.21 -14.54
N ARG A 113 2.29 -8.80 -14.52
CA ARG A 113 3.26 -9.13 -13.46
C ARG A 113 3.82 -7.84 -12.89
N MET A 114 3.74 -7.71 -11.58
CA MET A 114 4.45 -6.67 -10.88
C MET A 114 5.93 -7.06 -10.76
N PRO A 115 6.87 -6.14 -11.05
CA PRO A 115 8.29 -6.37 -10.77
C PRO A 115 8.52 -6.66 -9.29
N ALA A 116 9.51 -7.51 -8.97
CA ALA A 116 9.90 -7.80 -7.60
C ALA A 116 10.93 -6.78 -7.08
N PHE A 117 10.77 -6.38 -5.82
CA PHE A 117 11.64 -5.41 -5.13
C PHE A 117 12.14 -5.98 -3.79
N PRO A 118 12.82 -7.14 -3.75
CA PRO A 118 13.08 -7.87 -2.52
C PRO A 118 13.86 -7.05 -1.47
N ALA A 119 14.82 -6.23 -1.91
CA ALA A 119 15.60 -5.38 -0.99
C ALA A 119 14.80 -4.24 -0.34
N ARG A 120 13.58 -3.96 -0.81
CA ARG A 120 12.74 -2.85 -0.34
C ARG A 120 11.38 -3.31 0.19
N ALA A 121 11.02 -4.54 -0.05
CA ALA A 121 9.67 -5.07 0.16
C ALA A 121 9.17 -4.88 1.60
N LYS A 122 9.97 -5.26 2.57
CA LYS A 122 9.60 -5.19 3.99
C LYS A 122 9.31 -3.76 4.45
N ASP A 123 10.22 -2.83 4.13
CA ASP A 123 10.08 -1.44 4.57
C ASP A 123 8.99 -0.70 3.78
N LEU A 124 8.80 -1.04 2.50
CA LEU A 124 7.67 -0.55 1.71
C LEU A 124 6.34 -1.00 2.32
N ALA A 125 6.19 -2.29 2.60
CA ALA A 125 4.97 -2.84 3.19
C ALA A 125 4.66 -2.22 4.56
N ALA A 126 5.67 -2.15 5.43
CA ALA A 126 5.57 -1.50 6.72
C ALA A 126 5.14 -0.03 6.59
N GLY A 127 5.78 0.71 5.71
CA GLY A 127 5.47 2.13 5.50
C GLY A 127 4.09 2.38 4.91
N LEU A 128 3.62 1.52 3.99
CA LEU A 128 2.26 1.58 3.45
C LEU A 128 1.21 1.29 4.54
N ALA A 129 1.44 0.29 5.40
CA ALA A 129 0.55 0.01 6.53
C ALA A 129 0.52 1.17 7.54
N MET A 130 1.69 1.67 7.94
CA MET A 130 1.82 2.79 8.89
C MET A 130 1.21 4.09 8.33
N GLY A 131 1.27 4.29 7.02
CA GLY A 131 0.62 5.42 6.35
C GLY A 131 -0.90 5.44 6.53
N HIS A 132 -1.49 4.29 6.83
CA HIS A 132 -2.93 4.10 7.06
C HIS A 132 -3.28 3.78 8.53
N GLY A 133 -2.35 3.98 9.47
CA GLY A 133 -2.58 3.80 10.89
C GLY A 133 -2.44 2.35 11.40
N HIS A 134 -2.03 1.42 10.55
CA HIS A 134 -1.75 0.05 10.98
C HIS A 134 -0.30 -0.12 11.47
N ALA A 135 -0.07 -1.11 12.32
CA ALA A 135 1.27 -1.48 12.75
C ALA A 135 2.11 -2.02 11.56
N PRO A 136 3.45 -1.89 11.61
CA PRO A 136 4.34 -2.40 10.56
C PRO A 136 4.36 -3.94 10.45
N VAL A 137 3.81 -4.60 11.46
CA VAL A 137 3.59 -6.05 11.52
C VAL A 137 2.19 -6.27 12.08
N THR A 138 1.44 -7.18 11.49
CA THR A 138 0.09 -7.49 11.96
C THR A 138 0.17 -8.13 13.35
N PRO A 139 -0.54 -7.61 14.35
CA PRO A 139 -0.66 -8.28 15.63
C PRO A 139 -1.22 -9.69 15.44
N VAL A 140 -0.60 -10.67 16.08
CA VAL A 140 -1.09 -12.05 16.01
C VAL A 140 -2.33 -12.16 16.88
N GLU A 141 -3.49 -12.18 16.28
CA GLU A 141 -4.74 -12.54 16.95
C GLU A 141 -4.71 -14.05 17.22
N LYS A 142 -4.38 -14.41 18.46
CA LYS A 142 -4.39 -15.81 18.92
C LYS A 142 -5.71 -16.09 19.60
N GLY A 143 -6.66 -16.60 18.86
CA GLY A 143 -7.86 -17.23 19.40
C GLY A 143 -8.06 -18.61 18.81
N PRO A 144 -8.68 -19.56 19.51
CA PRO A 144 -9.08 -20.81 18.91
C PRO A 144 -10.10 -20.54 17.81
N VAL A 145 -9.96 -21.25 16.69
CA VAL A 145 -10.96 -21.19 15.61
C VAL A 145 -12.30 -21.69 16.17
N ASN A 146 -13.32 -20.84 16.13
CA ASN A 146 -14.67 -21.25 16.49
C ASN A 146 -15.26 -22.12 15.36
N ALA A 147 -15.29 -23.42 15.56
CA ALA A 147 -15.75 -24.37 14.56
C ALA A 147 -17.22 -24.14 14.13
N GLN A 148 -18.08 -23.70 15.07
CA GLN A 148 -19.48 -23.43 14.78
C GLN A 148 -19.64 -22.19 13.90
N LEU A 149 -18.91 -21.11 14.18
CA LEU A 149 -18.90 -19.93 13.32
C LEU A 149 -18.29 -20.22 11.94
N ALA A 150 -17.27 -21.07 11.88
CA ALA A 150 -16.68 -21.48 10.62
C ALA A 150 -17.68 -22.29 9.74
N GLU A 151 -18.49 -23.14 10.36
CA GLU A 151 -19.55 -23.88 9.66
C GLU A 151 -20.68 -22.96 9.20
N THR A 152 -21.10 -22.00 10.05
CA THR A 152 -22.06 -20.96 9.65
C THR A 152 -21.52 -20.17 8.46
N GLY A 153 -20.27 -19.74 8.51
CA GLY A 153 -19.62 -19.03 7.39
C GLY A 153 -19.59 -19.86 6.12
N ARG A 154 -19.36 -21.17 6.22
CA ARG A 154 -19.40 -22.08 5.06
C ARG A 154 -20.79 -22.17 4.45
N ALA A 155 -21.83 -22.24 5.27
CA ALA A 155 -23.22 -22.22 4.80
C ALA A 155 -23.55 -20.89 4.11
N LEU A 156 -23.16 -19.76 4.70
CA LEU A 156 -23.43 -18.43 4.16
C LEU A 156 -22.79 -18.17 2.80
N VAL A 157 -21.58 -18.67 2.55
CA VAL A 157 -20.93 -18.51 1.23
C VAL A 157 -21.45 -19.49 0.16
N GLY A 158 -22.20 -20.52 0.59
CA GLY A 158 -22.76 -21.56 -0.27
C GLY A 158 -23.94 -21.11 -1.10
N VAL A 159 -24.37 -22.00 -2.01
CA VAL A 159 -25.54 -21.78 -2.91
C VAL A 159 -26.85 -22.28 -2.29
N ASP A 160 -26.77 -23.16 -1.31
CA ASP A 160 -27.93 -23.80 -0.69
C ASP A 160 -28.41 -22.99 0.53
N GLY A 161 -29.11 -21.89 0.27
CA GLY A 161 -29.65 -21.00 1.29
C GLY A 161 -28.66 -19.96 1.83
N GLY A 162 -27.47 -19.83 1.24
CA GLY A 162 -26.52 -18.77 1.52
C GLY A 162 -26.54 -17.64 0.48
N PHE A 163 -25.53 -16.76 0.53
CA PHE A 163 -25.37 -15.63 -0.40
C PHE A 163 -24.79 -16.00 -1.76
N SER A 164 -24.54 -17.28 -2.02
CA SER A 164 -23.99 -17.78 -3.29
C SER A 164 -22.62 -17.18 -3.67
N CYS A 165 -21.82 -16.79 -2.71
CA CYS A 165 -20.50 -16.18 -2.96
C CYS A 165 -19.58 -17.09 -3.79
N VAL A 166 -19.69 -18.43 -3.61
CA VAL A 166 -18.92 -19.42 -4.37
C VAL A 166 -19.30 -19.48 -5.85
N ALA A 167 -20.36 -18.82 -6.26
CA ALA A 167 -20.66 -18.68 -7.69
C ALA A 167 -19.54 -17.91 -8.41
N CYS A 168 -19.08 -16.80 -7.82
CA CYS A 168 -18.03 -15.94 -8.39
C CYS A 168 -16.65 -16.13 -7.75
N HIS A 169 -16.57 -16.68 -6.54
CA HIS A 169 -15.34 -16.83 -5.78
C HIS A 169 -14.91 -18.29 -5.66
N GLY A 170 -13.67 -18.57 -6.02
CA GLY A 170 -13.07 -19.88 -5.76
C GLY A 170 -12.71 -20.06 -4.27
N VAL A 171 -12.63 -21.32 -3.83
CA VAL A 171 -12.23 -21.69 -2.46
C VAL A 171 -11.22 -22.82 -2.53
N LYS A 172 -10.01 -22.58 -2.04
CA LYS A 172 -8.89 -23.54 -2.16
C LYS A 172 -8.64 -23.91 -3.64
N ASN A 173 -8.70 -25.17 -3.96
CA ASN A 173 -8.49 -25.70 -5.32
C ASN A 173 -9.81 -25.85 -6.12
N ARG A 174 -10.89 -25.26 -5.62
CA ARG A 174 -12.17 -25.24 -6.32
C ARG A 174 -12.33 -23.92 -7.03
N ASP A 175 -12.56 -23.97 -8.31
CA ASP A 175 -12.91 -22.80 -9.10
C ASP A 175 -14.30 -22.29 -8.75
N PRO A 176 -14.63 -21.03 -9.08
CA PRO A 176 -15.99 -20.51 -9.01
C PRO A 176 -16.96 -21.40 -9.78
N LEU A 177 -18.18 -21.56 -9.27
CA LEU A 177 -19.21 -22.39 -9.91
C LEU A 177 -19.72 -21.76 -11.21
N GLN A 178 -19.86 -20.42 -11.21
CA GLN A 178 -20.36 -19.67 -12.35
C GLN A 178 -19.84 -18.25 -12.30
N VAL A 179 -19.10 -17.83 -13.32
CA VAL A 179 -18.59 -16.46 -13.44
C VAL A 179 -19.48 -15.71 -14.42
N PHE A 180 -20.24 -14.74 -13.93
CA PHE A 180 -21.15 -13.95 -14.77
C PHE A 180 -20.40 -12.86 -15.57
N GLU A 181 -19.65 -12.01 -14.88
CA GLU A 181 -18.94 -10.89 -15.50
C GLU A 181 -17.45 -10.90 -15.19
N ALA A 182 -17.09 -11.12 -13.94
CA ALA A 182 -15.72 -11.15 -13.48
C ALA A 182 -15.53 -12.16 -12.36
N GLN A 183 -14.44 -12.89 -12.43
CA GLN A 183 -14.05 -13.82 -11.38
C GLN A 183 -13.62 -13.06 -10.13
N GLY A 184 -14.20 -13.42 -8.99
CA GLY A 184 -13.80 -12.92 -7.67
C GLY A 184 -12.49 -13.54 -7.18
N VAL A 185 -11.83 -12.87 -6.23
CA VAL A 185 -10.61 -13.41 -5.61
C VAL A 185 -10.92 -14.69 -4.83
N ASN A 186 -9.99 -15.63 -4.83
CA ASN A 186 -10.12 -16.87 -4.09
C ASN A 186 -10.13 -16.61 -2.57
N PHE A 187 -11.04 -17.26 -1.82
CA PHE A 187 -11.22 -17.04 -0.39
C PHE A 187 -10.15 -17.70 0.49
N SER A 188 -9.36 -18.61 -0.04
CA SER A 188 -8.42 -19.41 0.75
C SER A 188 -7.41 -18.61 1.55
N ARG A 189 -7.16 -17.38 1.15
CA ARG A 189 -6.11 -16.54 1.76
C ARG A 189 -6.64 -15.17 2.17
N VAL A 190 -7.94 -15.07 2.42
CA VAL A 190 -8.56 -13.80 2.79
C VAL A 190 -8.01 -13.30 4.14
N ASP A 191 -7.91 -14.20 5.11
CA ASP A 191 -7.39 -13.92 6.46
C ASP A 191 -5.90 -13.55 6.47
N GLU A 192 -5.08 -14.18 5.64
CA GLU A 192 -3.66 -13.83 5.51
C GLU A 192 -3.47 -12.48 4.80
N ARG A 193 -4.40 -12.12 3.93
CA ARG A 193 -4.28 -11.00 3.01
C ARG A 193 -4.88 -9.71 3.53
N LEU A 194 -6.07 -9.78 4.13
CA LEU A 194 -6.88 -8.63 4.47
C LEU A 194 -6.84 -8.31 5.97
N HIS A 195 -6.88 -7.03 6.29
CA HIS A 195 -7.23 -6.58 7.63
C HIS A 195 -8.70 -6.89 7.92
N SER A 196 -9.01 -7.35 9.14
CA SER A 196 -10.37 -7.76 9.53
C SER A 196 -11.37 -6.62 9.40
N GLU A 197 -10.96 -5.39 9.77
CA GLU A 197 -11.82 -4.20 9.68
C GLU A 197 -12.12 -3.82 8.23
N TYR A 198 -11.14 -4.01 7.33
CA TYR A 198 -11.37 -3.79 5.90
C TYR A 198 -12.33 -4.83 5.35
N PHE A 199 -12.11 -6.11 5.70
CA PHE A 199 -12.99 -7.21 5.28
C PHE A 199 -14.44 -6.96 5.71
N LEU A 200 -14.66 -6.58 6.97
CA LEU A 200 -15.99 -6.29 7.50
C LEU A 200 -16.65 -5.14 6.72
N ARG A 201 -15.96 -4.02 6.55
CA ARG A 201 -16.48 -2.87 5.78
C ARG A 201 -16.80 -3.22 4.33
N TRP A 202 -15.94 -4.03 3.72
CA TRP A 202 -16.17 -4.52 2.36
C TRP A 202 -17.42 -5.40 2.26
N MET A 203 -17.63 -6.28 3.23
CA MET A 203 -18.80 -7.16 3.24
C MET A 203 -20.10 -6.41 3.46
N LEU A 204 -20.09 -5.37 4.30
CA LEU A 204 -21.28 -4.58 4.61
C LEU A 204 -21.68 -3.65 3.45
N ASP A 205 -20.72 -3.05 2.76
CA ASP A 205 -21.00 -2.09 1.69
C ASP A 205 -19.81 -2.02 0.71
N PRO A 206 -19.73 -2.95 -0.24
CA PRO A 206 -18.63 -2.98 -1.20
C PRO A 206 -18.60 -1.77 -2.13
N LEU A 207 -19.77 -1.24 -2.52
CA LEU A 207 -19.89 -0.08 -3.41
C LEU A 207 -19.41 1.21 -2.76
N ARG A 208 -19.56 1.35 -1.46
CA ARG A 208 -18.99 2.51 -0.72
C ARG A 208 -17.47 2.48 -0.68
N VAL A 209 -16.88 1.28 -0.63
CA VAL A 209 -15.42 1.12 -0.59
C VAL A 209 -14.81 1.25 -1.99
N ASP A 210 -15.45 0.67 -3.00
CA ASP A 210 -15.06 0.74 -4.40
C ASP A 210 -16.30 0.87 -5.28
N PRO A 211 -16.65 2.08 -5.74
CA PRO A 211 -17.83 2.30 -6.57
C PRO A 211 -17.81 1.58 -7.92
N GLN A 212 -16.65 1.04 -8.33
CA GLN A 212 -16.51 0.29 -9.58
C GLN A 212 -16.53 -1.24 -9.36
N THR A 213 -16.72 -1.67 -8.12
CA THR A 213 -16.78 -3.11 -7.85
C THR A 213 -18.00 -3.75 -8.51
N ARG A 214 -17.82 -5.00 -8.91
CA ARG A 214 -18.91 -5.85 -9.41
C ARG A 214 -19.46 -6.78 -8.34
N MET A 215 -18.91 -6.72 -7.13
CA MET A 215 -19.44 -7.47 -6.00
C MET A 215 -20.78 -6.84 -5.59
N PRO A 216 -21.88 -7.62 -5.58
CA PRO A 216 -23.17 -7.11 -5.17
C PRO A 216 -23.18 -6.79 -3.67
N ASP A 217 -24.08 -5.92 -3.28
CA ASP A 217 -24.41 -5.65 -1.91
C ASP A 217 -25.44 -6.69 -1.42
N TYR A 218 -25.15 -7.29 -0.28
CA TYR A 218 -26.00 -8.32 0.33
C TYR A 218 -26.65 -7.86 1.65
N PHE A 219 -26.29 -6.68 2.14
CA PHE A 219 -26.77 -6.16 3.42
C PHE A 219 -27.58 -4.88 3.18
N ASP A 220 -28.74 -4.79 3.81
CA ASP A 220 -29.54 -3.58 3.83
C ASP A 220 -28.98 -2.51 4.80
N ASP A 221 -29.62 -1.35 4.84
CA ASP A 221 -29.17 -0.26 5.69
C ASP A 221 -29.26 -0.59 7.19
N ASP A 222 -30.19 -1.46 7.59
CA ASP A 222 -30.36 -1.89 8.99
C ASP A 222 -29.17 -2.76 9.45
N ALA A 223 -28.58 -3.54 8.55
CA ALA A 223 -27.39 -4.34 8.84
C ALA A 223 -26.09 -3.52 8.86
N ARG A 224 -26.12 -2.26 8.40
CA ARG A 224 -24.96 -1.34 8.35
C ARG A 224 -24.90 -0.40 9.54
N SER A 225 -25.95 -0.27 10.30
CA SER A 225 -26.05 0.55 11.50
C SER A 225 -25.70 -0.25 12.74
#